data_a329cb03e7e03264697fda9300abeeb2
#
_entry.id   a329cb03e7e03264697fda9300abeeb2
#
_cell.length_a   1.000
_cell.length_b   1.000
_cell.length_c   1.000
_cell.angle_alpha   90.00
_cell.angle_beta   90.00
_cell.angle_gamma   90.00
#
_symmetry.space_group_name_H-M   'P 1'
#
loop_
_entity.id
_entity.type
_entity.pdbx_description
1 polymer ?
#
loop_
_entity_poly.entity_id
_entity_poly.type
_entity_poly.pdbx_seq_one_letter_code
_entity_poly.pdbx_strand_id
1 'polypeptide(L)'
;GYDGTPLKATNIMAQLNPNATTRILLCAHWDSRPWADNDPNKDNWKKPVMAADDGASGVAVMLELARSLKSHNLGNIGIDFVCFDAEDWGTPEWIEKTNDEDTWALGAQYWSKNLPNNYTARYGILLDMVGGKNAKFYIEQASMAYAPEIVAKVWGEAANAGYSNVFINQT
;
A
#
# COMPACT_ATOMS: atom_id res chain seq x y z
N GLY A 1 5.61 -17.48 -7.83
CA GLY A 1 5.58 -17.76 -6.39
C GLY A 1 6.95 -18.20 -5.87
N TYR A 2 7.09 -18.30 -4.57
CA TYR A 2 8.32 -18.70 -3.87
C TYR A 2 8.88 -20.07 -4.31
N ASP A 3 8.02 -20.94 -4.78
CA ASP A 3 8.32 -22.31 -5.26
C ASP A 3 8.47 -22.40 -6.78
N GLY A 4 8.51 -21.28 -7.49
CA GLY A 4 8.53 -21.20 -8.95
C GLY A 4 7.16 -21.33 -9.62
N THR A 5 6.07 -21.44 -8.86
CA THR A 5 4.70 -21.49 -9.40
C THR A 5 4.39 -20.20 -10.15
N PRO A 6 3.95 -20.24 -11.42
CA PRO A 6 3.52 -19.05 -12.13
C PRO A 6 2.27 -18.44 -11.49
N LEU A 7 2.33 -17.17 -11.14
CA LEU A 7 1.19 -16.42 -10.60
C LEU A 7 0.58 -15.54 -11.70
N LYS A 8 -0.74 -15.55 -11.81
CA LYS A 8 -1.47 -14.60 -12.63
C LYS A 8 -1.93 -13.45 -11.74
N ALA A 9 -1.14 -12.39 -11.72
CA ALA A 9 -1.43 -11.21 -10.93
C ALA A 9 -1.92 -10.05 -11.82
N THR A 10 -2.74 -9.16 -11.25
CA THR A 10 -3.33 -8.02 -11.97
C THR A 10 -3.29 -6.77 -11.10
N ASN A 11 -2.41 -5.82 -11.43
CA ASN A 11 -2.50 -4.49 -10.84
C ASN A 11 -3.67 -3.71 -11.44
N ILE A 12 -4.39 -2.97 -10.59
CA ILE A 12 -5.53 -2.15 -11.01
C ILE A 12 -5.16 -0.69 -10.83
N MET A 13 -5.33 0.13 -11.89
CA MET A 13 -5.08 1.56 -11.82
C MET A 13 -6.35 2.34 -12.16
N ALA A 14 -6.65 3.36 -11.36
CA ALA A 14 -7.69 4.35 -11.61
C ALA A 14 -7.12 5.77 -11.48
N GLN A 15 -7.68 6.72 -12.22
CA GLN A 15 -7.18 8.09 -12.23
C GLN A 15 -8.30 9.08 -11.94
N LEU A 16 -8.06 9.98 -11.01
CA LEU A 16 -8.86 11.19 -10.81
C LEU A 16 -8.13 12.36 -11.44
N ASN A 17 -8.86 13.20 -12.19
CA ASN A 17 -8.33 14.30 -12.97
C ASN A 17 -7.16 13.86 -13.89
N PRO A 18 -7.42 12.98 -14.87
CA PRO A 18 -6.36 12.32 -15.66
C PRO A 18 -5.51 13.27 -16.51
N ASN A 19 -6.05 14.45 -16.84
CA ASN A 19 -5.35 15.47 -17.66
C ASN A 19 -4.41 16.39 -16.86
N ALA A 20 -4.40 16.27 -15.53
CA ALA A 20 -3.52 17.06 -14.68
C ALA A 20 -2.06 16.65 -14.86
N THR A 21 -1.17 17.64 -14.86
CA THR A 21 0.27 17.43 -15.06
C THR A 21 1.03 17.16 -13.77
N THR A 22 0.47 17.52 -12.61
CA THR A 22 1.02 17.19 -11.29
C THR A 22 0.28 16.00 -10.74
N ARG A 23 0.93 14.85 -10.67
CA ARG A 23 0.31 13.61 -10.21
C ARG A 23 0.78 13.22 -8.82
N ILE A 24 -0.14 12.68 -8.02
CA ILE A 24 0.12 12.05 -6.72
C ILE A 24 -0.32 10.59 -6.83
N LEU A 25 0.53 9.68 -6.39
CA LEU A 25 0.22 8.26 -6.33
C LEU A 25 -0.33 7.90 -4.94
N LEU A 26 -1.50 7.27 -4.90
CA LEU A 26 -2.00 6.55 -3.72
C LEU A 26 -2.04 5.07 -4.05
N CYS A 27 -1.47 4.24 -3.22
CA CYS A 27 -1.42 2.81 -3.49
C CYS A 27 -1.67 1.98 -2.23
N ALA A 28 -2.15 0.77 -2.46
CA ALA A 28 -2.35 -0.28 -1.47
C ALA A 28 -2.24 -1.62 -2.19
N HIS A 29 -1.99 -2.71 -1.48
CA HIS A 29 -2.21 -4.03 -2.08
C HIS A 29 -3.68 -4.46 -1.90
N TRP A 30 -4.15 -5.36 -2.77
CA TRP A 30 -5.54 -5.82 -2.75
C TRP A 30 -5.69 -7.33 -2.66
N ASP A 31 -4.58 -8.04 -2.75
CA ASP A 31 -4.53 -9.47 -2.49
C ASP A 31 -4.51 -9.77 -0.98
N SER A 32 -4.59 -11.02 -0.65
CA SER A 32 -4.49 -11.51 0.73
C SER A 32 -3.52 -12.67 0.78
N ARG A 33 -2.86 -12.81 1.95
CA ARG A 33 -1.93 -13.90 2.19
C ARG A 33 -2.63 -15.25 2.06
N PRO A 34 -2.14 -16.16 1.18
CA PRO A 34 -2.80 -17.44 0.93
C PRO A 34 -2.64 -18.44 2.07
N TRP A 35 -1.85 -18.12 3.08
CA TRP A 35 -1.58 -18.96 4.24
C TRP A 35 -1.39 -18.11 5.51
N ALA A 36 -1.97 -18.59 6.63
CA ALA A 36 -1.89 -17.94 7.93
C ALA A 36 -0.68 -18.47 8.72
N ASP A 37 0.51 -18.37 8.17
CA ASP A 37 1.75 -18.96 8.68
C ASP A 37 2.31 -18.31 9.95
N ASN A 38 1.72 -17.19 10.38
CA ASN A 38 1.95 -16.56 11.68
C ASN A 38 0.86 -16.86 12.72
N ASP A 39 -0.14 -17.71 12.39
CA ASP A 39 -1.16 -18.13 13.36
C ASP A 39 -0.50 -18.98 14.47
N PRO A 40 -0.76 -18.70 15.74
CA PRO A 40 -0.24 -19.52 16.85
C PRO A 40 -0.66 -20.99 16.78
N ASN A 41 -1.80 -21.31 16.15
CA ASN A 41 -2.20 -22.67 15.85
C ASN A 41 -1.73 -23.10 14.45
N LYS A 42 -0.74 -23.98 14.39
CA LYS A 42 -0.16 -24.48 13.13
C LYS A 42 -1.15 -25.21 12.20
N ASP A 43 -2.29 -25.70 12.71
CA ASP A 43 -3.35 -26.28 11.89
C ASP A 43 -4.03 -25.26 10.97
N ASN A 44 -3.84 -23.97 11.24
CA ASN A 44 -4.33 -22.88 10.42
C ASN A 44 -3.33 -22.43 9.35
N TRP A 45 -2.08 -22.78 9.45
CA TRP A 45 -1.01 -22.23 8.60
C TRP A 45 -1.26 -22.36 7.11
N LYS A 46 -1.94 -23.42 6.64
CA LYS A 46 -2.27 -23.63 5.22
C LYS A 46 -3.65 -23.08 4.84
N LYS A 47 -4.27 -22.27 5.70
CA LYS A 47 -5.53 -21.59 5.40
C LYS A 47 -5.27 -20.14 5.00
N PRO A 48 -6.07 -19.56 4.09
CA PRO A 48 -5.90 -18.16 3.71
C PRO A 48 -6.26 -17.22 4.87
N VAL A 49 -5.62 -16.05 4.89
CA VAL A 49 -5.96 -14.95 5.80
C VAL A 49 -7.17 -14.19 5.26
N MET A 50 -8.04 -13.69 6.15
CA MET A 50 -9.24 -12.91 5.78
C MET A 50 -8.92 -11.50 5.29
N ALA A 51 -7.75 -10.97 5.60
CA ALA A 51 -7.18 -9.72 5.09
C ALA A 51 -8.04 -8.45 5.24
N ALA A 52 -8.86 -8.36 6.29
CA ALA A 52 -9.71 -7.19 6.52
C ALA A 52 -8.90 -5.91 6.80
N ASP A 53 -7.76 -6.05 7.45
CA ASP A 53 -6.80 -4.95 7.70
C ASP A 53 -5.69 -4.96 6.66
N ASP A 54 -5.02 -6.08 6.53
CA ASP A 54 -3.90 -6.33 5.63
C ASP A 54 -4.42 -6.56 4.19
N GLY A 55 -4.27 -5.54 3.37
CA GLY A 55 -4.79 -5.32 2.03
C GLY A 55 -6.12 -4.55 1.99
N ALA A 56 -7.20 -5.05 2.56
CA ALA A 56 -8.52 -4.45 2.34
C ALA A 56 -8.68 -3.05 2.96
N SER A 57 -8.04 -2.75 4.09
CA SER A 57 -8.17 -1.44 4.74
C SER A 57 -7.59 -0.31 3.89
N GLY A 58 -6.42 -0.51 3.29
CA GLY A 58 -5.81 0.47 2.39
C GLY A 58 -6.67 0.75 1.17
N VAL A 59 -7.21 -0.29 0.54
CA VAL A 59 -8.15 -0.17 -0.58
C VAL A 59 -9.41 0.58 -0.17
N ALA A 60 -9.98 0.29 1.00
CA ALA A 60 -11.17 0.98 1.50
C ALA A 60 -10.93 2.49 1.70
N VAL A 61 -9.78 2.87 2.25
CA VAL A 61 -9.39 4.28 2.38
C VAL A 61 -9.24 4.94 1.01
N MET A 62 -8.62 4.26 0.03
CA MET A 62 -8.49 4.80 -1.34
C MET A 62 -9.85 5.02 -2.00
N LEU A 63 -10.80 4.10 -1.85
CA LEU A 63 -12.16 4.24 -2.38
C LEU A 63 -12.90 5.42 -1.74
N GLU A 64 -12.76 5.61 -0.42
CA GLU A 64 -13.37 6.74 0.27
C GLU A 64 -12.73 8.07 -0.12
N LEU A 65 -11.42 8.13 -0.29
CA LEU A 65 -10.73 9.30 -0.81
C LEU A 65 -11.18 9.63 -2.24
N ALA A 66 -11.29 8.64 -3.12
CA ALA A 66 -11.78 8.84 -4.47
C ALA A 66 -13.22 9.38 -4.48
N ARG A 67 -14.09 8.84 -3.63
CA ARG A 67 -15.47 9.31 -3.46
C ARG A 67 -15.53 10.75 -2.96
N SER A 68 -14.74 11.07 -1.95
CA SER A 68 -14.71 12.40 -1.34
C SER A 68 -14.13 13.45 -2.30
N LEU A 69 -13.03 13.13 -2.96
CA LEU A 69 -12.30 14.08 -3.83
C LEU A 69 -12.97 14.31 -5.19
N LYS A 70 -13.85 13.40 -5.63
CA LYS A 70 -14.54 13.51 -6.93
C LYS A 70 -15.29 14.83 -7.11
N SER A 71 -15.83 15.40 -6.04
CA SER A 71 -16.61 16.64 -6.06
C SER A 71 -15.76 17.91 -5.85
N HIS A 72 -14.43 17.76 -5.62
CA HIS A 72 -13.56 18.88 -5.36
C HIS A 72 -12.84 19.34 -6.63
N ASN A 73 -12.63 20.65 -6.73
CA ASN A 73 -11.77 21.19 -7.77
C ASN A 73 -10.29 21.02 -7.35
N LEU A 74 -9.63 20.07 -7.95
CA LEU A 74 -8.21 19.76 -7.68
C LEU A 74 -7.24 20.62 -8.49
N GLY A 75 -7.73 21.56 -9.31
CA GLY A 75 -6.87 22.38 -10.19
C GLY A 75 -6.02 21.50 -11.10
N ASN A 76 -4.71 21.69 -11.07
CA ASN A 76 -3.75 20.90 -11.85
C ASN A 76 -3.17 19.69 -11.08
N ILE A 77 -3.89 19.18 -10.08
CA ILE A 77 -3.50 17.98 -9.34
C ILE A 77 -4.33 16.81 -9.82
N GLY A 78 -3.68 15.73 -10.23
CA GLY A 78 -4.29 14.44 -10.51
C GLY A 78 -3.86 13.41 -9.49
N ILE A 79 -4.74 12.46 -9.22
CA ILE A 79 -4.48 11.38 -8.28
C ILE A 79 -4.59 10.05 -9.01
N ASP A 80 -3.55 9.24 -8.88
CA ASP A 80 -3.49 7.87 -9.36
C ASP A 80 -3.70 6.93 -8.19
N PHE A 81 -4.71 6.08 -8.29
CA PHE A 81 -4.98 5.01 -7.34
C PHE A 81 -4.48 3.71 -7.95
N VAL A 82 -3.53 3.05 -7.29
CA VAL A 82 -3.00 1.78 -7.77
C VAL A 82 -3.18 0.72 -6.69
N CYS A 83 -3.92 -0.34 -7.04
CA CYS A 83 -4.02 -1.54 -6.21
C CYS A 83 -3.02 -2.58 -6.73
N PHE A 84 -2.01 -2.91 -5.93
CA PHE A 84 -1.02 -3.92 -6.25
C PHE A 84 -1.54 -5.31 -5.92
N ASP A 85 -1.25 -6.26 -6.79
CA ASP A 85 -1.57 -7.67 -6.59
C ASP A 85 -0.32 -8.45 -6.16
N ALA A 86 -0.53 -9.61 -5.56
CA ALA A 86 0.53 -10.52 -5.16
C ALA A 86 1.63 -9.84 -4.31
N GLU A 87 1.22 -8.96 -3.41
CA GLU A 87 2.09 -8.36 -2.40
C GLU A 87 2.49 -9.43 -1.39
N ASP A 88 1.53 -10.21 -0.95
CA ASP A 88 1.58 -11.08 0.21
C ASP A 88 1.87 -12.56 -0.13
N TRP A 89 2.46 -12.80 -1.31
CA TRP A 89 2.87 -14.12 -1.80
C TRP A 89 4.30 -14.50 -1.45
N GLY A 90 4.89 -13.87 -0.43
CA GLY A 90 6.23 -14.15 0.04
C GLY A 90 6.38 -15.56 0.60
N THR A 91 7.62 -16.03 0.71
CA THR A 91 7.97 -17.36 1.20
C THR A 91 7.32 -17.64 2.56
N PRO A 92 6.57 -18.75 2.70
CA PRO A 92 5.92 -19.08 3.97
C PRO A 92 6.91 -19.50 5.06
N GLU A 93 6.55 -19.32 6.33
CA GLU A 93 7.40 -19.56 7.49
C GLU A 93 7.85 -21.05 7.66
N TRP A 94 7.20 -22.00 7.00
CA TRP A 94 7.63 -23.42 7.04
C TRP A 94 8.68 -23.78 5.99
N ILE A 95 9.08 -22.83 5.14
CA ILE A 95 10.14 -23.01 4.14
C ILE A 95 11.41 -22.30 4.64
N GLU A 96 12.52 -22.98 4.55
CA GLU A 96 13.81 -22.37 4.87
C GLU A 96 14.12 -21.24 3.87
N LYS A 97 14.32 -20.02 4.40
CA LYS A 97 14.57 -18.83 3.59
C LYS A 97 15.98 -18.86 3.01
N THR A 98 16.08 -18.99 1.71
CA THR A 98 17.38 -18.94 1.02
C THR A 98 17.63 -17.61 0.31
N ASN A 99 16.60 -16.98 -0.25
CA ASN A 99 16.65 -15.66 -0.90
C ASN A 99 15.22 -15.14 -1.05
N ASP A 100 14.74 -14.38 -0.08
CA ASP A 100 13.32 -14.11 0.12
C ASP A 100 12.83 -12.81 -0.51
N GLU A 101 13.73 -11.88 -0.80
CA GLU A 101 13.40 -10.52 -1.22
C GLU A 101 12.60 -10.45 -2.54
N ASP A 102 12.81 -11.40 -3.44
CA ASP A 102 12.17 -11.39 -4.75
C ASP A 102 10.77 -12.02 -4.78
N THR A 103 10.26 -12.53 -3.67
CA THR A 103 8.96 -13.22 -3.61
C THR A 103 7.82 -12.36 -3.08
N TRP A 104 8.13 -11.21 -2.50
CA TRP A 104 7.18 -10.24 -1.92
C TRP A 104 6.89 -9.09 -2.87
N ALA A 105 5.76 -8.43 -2.69
CA ALA A 105 5.38 -7.22 -3.42
C ALA A 105 5.48 -7.34 -4.95
N LEU A 106 5.17 -8.52 -5.52
CA LEU A 106 5.41 -8.84 -6.93
C LEU A 106 4.70 -7.88 -7.88
N GLY A 107 3.49 -7.45 -7.55
CA GLY A 107 2.76 -6.46 -8.34
C GLY A 107 3.45 -5.08 -8.34
N ALA A 108 3.97 -4.63 -7.21
CA ALA A 108 4.72 -3.38 -7.11
C ALA A 108 6.07 -3.47 -7.83
N GLN A 109 6.76 -4.61 -7.72
CA GLN A 109 7.98 -4.88 -8.50
C GLN A 109 7.72 -4.81 -10.00
N TYR A 110 6.64 -5.45 -10.47
CA TYR A 110 6.25 -5.37 -11.87
C TYR A 110 5.93 -3.94 -12.30
N TRP A 111 5.14 -3.22 -11.49
CA TRP A 111 4.78 -1.84 -11.74
C TRP A 111 6.01 -0.95 -11.90
N SER A 112 6.96 -1.03 -10.98
CA SER A 112 8.17 -0.19 -11.01
C SER A 112 9.04 -0.41 -12.24
N LYS A 113 9.03 -1.63 -12.80
CA LYS A 113 9.78 -2.01 -14.01
C LYS A 113 9.02 -1.73 -15.32
N ASN A 114 7.69 -1.50 -15.23
CA ASN A 114 6.79 -1.38 -16.39
C ASN A 114 5.87 -0.16 -16.27
N LEU A 115 6.40 0.96 -15.82
CA LEU A 115 5.64 2.20 -15.72
C LEU A 115 5.07 2.62 -17.08
N PRO A 116 3.86 3.19 -17.15
CA PRO A 116 3.36 3.79 -18.37
C PRO A 116 4.35 4.83 -18.95
N ASN A 117 4.43 4.93 -20.26
CA ASN A 117 5.34 5.87 -20.93
C ASN A 117 5.17 7.29 -20.36
N ASN A 118 6.28 7.91 -19.97
CA ASN A 118 6.33 9.25 -19.38
C ASN A 118 5.54 9.39 -18.06
N TYR A 119 5.24 8.28 -17.36
CA TYR A 119 4.60 8.37 -16.07
C TYR A 119 5.56 8.92 -15.01
N THR A 120 5.13 9.96 -14.33
CA THR A 120 5.81 10.49 -13.14
C THR A 120 4.78 10.89 -12.10
N ALA A 121 4.99 10.46 -10.85
CA ALA A 121 4.28 11.00 -9.70
C ALA A 121 5.23 11.90 -8.91
N ARG A 122 4.72 13.01 -8.40
CA ARG A 122 5.51 13.90 -7.54
C ARG A 122 5.95 13.21 -6.25
N TYR A 123 5.07 12.38 -5.71
CA TYR A 123 5.31 11.45 -4.59
C TYR A 123 4.22 10.39 -4.57
N GLY A 124 4.48 9.32 -3.81
CA GLY A 124 3.52 8.26 -3.53
C GLY A 124 3.23 8.13 -2.04
N ILE A 125 2.02 7.70 -1.70
CA ILE A 125 1.63 7.30 -0.34
C ILE A 125 1.10 5.87 -0.44
N LEU A 126 1.73 4.96 0.27
CA LEU A 126 1.27 3.58 0.44
C LEU A 126 0.40 3.50 1.70
N LEU A 127 -0.75 2.85 1.57
CA LEU A 127 -1.68 2.58 2.65
C LEU A 127 -1.70 1.07 2.90
N ASP A 128 -1.17 0.67 4.02
CA ASP A 128 -1.08 -0.73 4.42
C ASP A 128 -1.42 -0.87 5.90
N MET A 129 -2.26 -1.88 6.26
CA MET A 129 -2.73 -2.14 7.62
C MET A 129 -3.23 -0.87 8.35
N VAL A 130 -4.12 -0.10 7.70
CA VAL A 130 -4.60 1.19 8.21
C VAL A 130 -5.97 1.12 8.90
N GLY A 131 -6.58 -0.05 9.01
CA GLY A 131 -7.93 -0.26 9.55
C GLY A 131 -8.00 -0.82 10.97
N GLY A 132 -6.87 -1.01 11.62
CA GLY A 132 -6.82 -1.59 12.95
C GLY A 132 -7.55 -0.75 14.01
N LYS A 133 -8.25 -1.41 14.94
CA LYS A 133 -8.93 -0.71 16.05
C LYS A 133 -7.92 0.06 16.90
N ASN A 134 -8.13 1.36 17.05
CA ASN A 134 -7.23 2.29 17.76
C ASN A 134 -5.82 2.35 17.11
N ALA A 135 -5.74 2.15 15.80
CA ALA A 135 -4.48 2.24 15.07
C ALA A 135 -3.73 3.54 15.38
N LYS A 136 -2.41 3.43 15.44
CA LYS A 136 -1.49 4.55 15.57
C LYS A 136 -0.45 4.44 14.47
N PHE A 137 -0.26 5.52 13.74
CA PHE A 137 0.67 5.58 12.63
C PHE A 137 1.94 6.27 13.11
N TYR A 138 3.00 5.51 13.17
CA TYR A 138 4.34 6.01 13.48
C TYR A 138 5.06 6.38 12.17
N ILE A 139 6.09 7.19 12.27
CA ILE A 139 6.91 7.53 11.11
C ILE A 139 7.72 6.31 10.69
N GLU A 140 7.50 5.88 9.46
CA GLU A 140 8.20 4.75 8.88
C GLU A 140 9.60 5.18 8.40
N GLN A 141 10.64 4.36 8.72
CA GLN A 141 12.04 4.74 8.54
C GLN A 141 12.46 4.89 7.08
N ALA A 142 11.99 4.02 6.17
CA ALA A 142 12.32 4.16 4.76
C ALA A 142 11.68 5.41 4.17
N SER A 143 10.43 5.72 4.57
CA SER A 143 9.76 6.97 4.18
C SER A 143 10.55 8.19 4.62
N MET A 144 11.10 8.20 5.84
CA MET A 144 11.96 9.28 6.31
C MET A 144 13.28 9.38 5.54
N ALA A 145 13.84 8.24 5.11
CA ALA A 145 15.08 8.24 4.34
C ALA A 145 14.91 8.79 2.91
N TYR A 146 13.76 8.51 2.28
CA TYR A 146 13.53 8.84 0.86
C TYR A 146 12.68 10.09 0.63
N ALA A 147 11.78 10.44 1.55
CA ALA A 147 10.80 11.51 1.37
C ALA A 147 10.48 12.26 2.70
N PRO A 148 11.48 12.76 3.44
CA PRO A 148 11.27 13.38 4.76
C PRO A 148 10.32 14.58 4.72
N GLU A 149 10.34 15.37 3.64
CA GLU A 149 9.43 16.51 3.47
C GLU A 149 7.97 16.08 3.29
N ILE A 150 7.71 14.93 2.66
CA ILE A 150 6.35 14.41 2.49
C ILE A 150 5.86 13.84 3.82
N VAL A 151 6.70 13.12 4.56
CA VAL A 151 6.39 12.66 5.91
C VAL A 151 6.03 13.85 6.81
N ALA A 152 6.88 14.89 6.87
CA ALA A 152 6.63 16.09 7.66
C ALA A 152 5.31 16.77 7.29
N LYS A 153 4.99 16.81 5.98
CA LYS A 153 3.74 17.37 5.48
C LYS A 153 2.53 16.55 5.93
N VAL A 154 2.55 15.23 5.78
CA VAL A 154 1.42 14.35 6.13
C VAL A 154 1.15 14.40 7.63
N TRP A 155 2.18 14.25 8.47
CA TRP A 155 2.04 14.33 9.93
C TRP A 155 1.66 15.74 10.41
N GLY A 156 2.17 16.78 9.73
CA GLY A 156 1.79 18.17 10.01
C GLY A 156 0.31 18.44 9.72
N GLU A 157 -0.19 18.00 8.58
CA GLU A 157 -1.62 18.15 8.24
C GLU A 157 -2.52 17.33 9.16
N ALA A 158 -2.09 16.13 9.54
CA ALA A 158 -2.81 15.33 10.53
C ALA A 158 -2.89 16.03 11.89
N ALA A 159 -1.82 16.67 12.33
CA ALA A 159 -1.80 17.45 13.57
C ALA A 159 -2.72 18.68 13.48
N ASN A 160 -2.67 19.43 12.36
CA ASN A 160 -3.54 20.57 12.10
C ASN A 160 -5.03 20.17 12.10
N ALA A 161 -5.34 18.97 11.63
CA ALA A 161 -6.68 18.41 11.63
C ALA A 161 -7.10 17.80 12.99
N GLY A 162 -6.24 17.84 14.02
CA GLY A 162 -6.55 17.34 15.36
C GLY A 162 -6.27 15.85 15.58
N TYR A 163 -5.52 15.19 14.71
CA TYR A 163 -5.22 13.75 14.75
C TYR A 163 -3.83 13.41 15.28
N SER A 164 -3.19 14.28 16.08
CA SER A 164 -1.87 14.00 16.68
C SER A 164 -1.85 12.79 17.61
N ASN A 165 -3.01 12.36 18.10
CA ASN A 165 -3.15 11.14 18.90
C ASN A 165 -3.22 9.86 18.06
N VAL A 166 -3.33 9.99 16.74
CA VAL A 166 -3.36 8.87 15.76
C VAL A 166 -2.05 8.87 14.96
N PHE A 167 -1.65 10.02 14.44
CA PHE A 167 -0.38 10.19 13.72
C PHE A 167 0.71 10.60 14.70
N ILE A 168 1.48 9.61 15.16
CA ILE A 168 2.48 9.79 16.21
C ILE A 168 3.80 10.26 15.58
N ASN A 169 4.27 11.43 16.00
CA ASN A 169 5.53 11.99 15.48
C ASN A 169 6.75 11.34 16.15
N GLN A 170 6.89 10.05 15.97
CA GLN A 170 8.00 9.21 16.44
C GLN A 170 8.27 8.13 15.40
N THR A 171 9.52 7.69 15.30
CA THR A 171 9.99 6.56 14.49
C THR A 171 10.06 5.28 15.30
#